data_9e82be73e7d2d507c45aeee97410b9d6
#
_entry.id   9e82be73e7d2d507c45aeee97410b9d6
#
_cell.length_a   1.000
_cell.length_b   1.000
_cell.length_c   1.000
_cell.angle_alpha   90.00
_cell.angle_beta   90.00
_cell.angle_gamma   90.00
#
_symmetry.space_group_name_H-M   'P 1'
#
loop_
_entity.id
_entity.type
_entity.pdbx_description
1 polymer ?
#
loop_
_entity_poly.entity_id
_entity_poly.type
_entity_poly.pdbx_seq_one_letter_code
_entity_poly.pdbx_strand_id
1 'polypeptide(L)'
;MIKGDEISQDAYDTLAKLNEFSSSLKDNLKNIQNSIYSGETKISDLNNTDSSKNTVKADGNGMLSDLENIEKSFDEYPSLIYDGPFSEHIENQKPKLTENQPEISQGEAMQIAQEFLGDRGRGLKFAYATENNQIPTFNFTASNKQEQITISITKQGGFVLYFLDNLSVEKANLDDAQATEYAVDFLESRGIYDMVSSYYEKSDNIATINFAYLQDGVKCYSDLIKVKVALDSGEIVGFESKGYVMNHHERALSQPQISEEEAKNNISTSLDVTATTMALVPKDSLQEVLCYEFKGSFKDKNFIIYVNAENGREEQILLLLESEEGILTV
;
A
#
# COMPACT_ATOMS: atom_id res chain seq x y z
N MET A 1 -29.28 -14.63 -2.07
CA MET A 1 -29.23 -16.11 -1.86
C MET A 1 -27.79 -16.53 -2.16
N ILE A 2 -26.92 -16.50 -1.15
CA ILE A 2 -25.53 -16.94 -1.29
C ILE A 2 -25.56 -18.46 -1.36
N LYS A 3 -25.30 -19.02 -2.55
CA LYS A 3 -25.10 -20.46 -2.74
C LYS A 3 -23.77 -20.81 -2.08
N GLY A 4 -23.81 -21.76 -1.14
CA GLY A 4 -22.65 -22.18 -0.38
C GLY A 4 -21.57 -22.86 -1.20
N ASP A 5 -20.36 -22.66 -0.74
CA ASP A 5 -19.19 -23.55 -0.77
C ASP A 5 -18.44 -23.82 -2.06
N GLU A 6 -18.62 -23.07 -3.14
CA GLU A 6 -17.70 -23.16 -4.27
C GLU A 6 -17.05 -21.80 -4.52
N ILE A 7 -15.71 -21.77 -4.44
CA ILE A 7 -14.93 -20.68 -5.03
C ILE A 7 -15.43 -20.52 -6.46
N SER A 8 -15.78 -19.28 -6.86
CA SER A 8 -16.25 -19.06 -8.23
C SER A 8 -15.19 -19.57 -9.23
N GLN A 9 -15.63 -20.05 -10.41
CA GLN A 9 -14.69 -20.55 -11.42
C GLN A 9 -13.66 -19.46 -11.76
N ASP A 10 -14.07 -18.19 -11.82
CA ASP A 10 -13.19 -17.05 -12.09
C ASP A 10 -12.12 -16.86 -10.99
N ALA A 11 -12.50 -17.03 -9.71
CA ALA A 11 -11.56 -16.94 -8.60
C ALA A 11 -10.58 -18.12 -8.62
N TYR A 12 -11.05 -19.33 -8.96
CA TYR A 12 -10.16 -20.50 -9.14
C TYR A 12 -9.19 -20.29 -10.31
N ASP A 13 -9.70 -19.81 -11.44
CA ASP A 13 -8.90 -19.54 -12.63
C ASP A 13 -7.86 -18.43 -12.37
N THR A 14 -8.23 -17.42 -11.60
CA THR A 14 -7.32 -16.35 -11.15
C THR A 14 -6.20 -16.90 -10.26
N LEU A 15 -6.54 -17.73 -9.26
CA LEU A 15 -5.55 -18.38 -8.39
C LEU A 15 -4.63 -19.32 -9.18
N ALA A 16 -5.16 -20.06 -10.14
CA ALA A 16 -4.37 -20.94 -11.01
C ALA A 16 -3.37 -20.13 -11.85
N LYS A 17 -3.80 -19.02 -12.45
CA LYS A 17 -2.93 -18.10 -13.21
C LYS A 17 -1.87 -17.48 -12.32
N LEU A 18 -2.20 -17.05 -11.11
CA LEU A 18 -1.23 -16.51 -10.16
C LEU A 18 -0.16 -17.54 -9.76
N ASN A 19 -0.56 -18.79 -9.57
CA ASN A 19 0.38 -19.87 -9.26
C ASN A 19 1.31 -20.17 -10.45
N GLU A 20 0.81 -20.19 -11.68
CA GLU A 20 1.62 -20.29 -12.89
C GLU A 20 2.59 -19.13 -13.04
N PHE A 21 2.13 -17.92 -12.81
CA PHE A 21 2.96 -16.71 -12.85
C PHE A 21 4.06 -16.73 -11.79
N SER A 22 3.72 -17.03 -10.55
CA SER A 22 4.70 -17.15 -9.45
C SER A 22 5.79 -18.18 -9.78
N SER A 23 5.41 -19.30 -10.38
CA SER A 23 6.34 -20.33 -10.81
C SER A 23 7.24 -19.86 -11.96
N SER A 24 6.66 -19.18 -12.96
CA SER A 24 7.40 -18.61 -14.09
C SER A 24 8.37 -17.52 -13.66
N LEU A 25 7.92 -16.60 -12.77
CA LEU A 25 8.76 -15.55 -12.20
C LEU A 25 9.95 -16.15 -11.42
N LYS A 26 9.69 -17.17 -10.60
CA LYS A 26 10.74 -17.88 -9.85
C LYS A 26 11.77 -18.51 -10.77
N ASP A 27 11.34 -19.12 -11.87
CA ASP A 27 12.24 -19.77 -12.83
C ASP A 27 13.05 -18.73 -13.62
N ASN A 28 12.44 -17.62 -14.02
CA ASN A 28 13.12 -16.50 -14.68
C ASN A 28 14.18 -15.85 -13.76
N LEU A 29 13.82 -15.59 -12.49
CA LEU A 29 14.77 -15.06 -11.51
C LEU A 29 15.94 -16.03 -11.24
N LYS A 30 15.69 -17.35 -11.21
CA LYS A 30 16.75 -18.36 -11.11
C LYS A 30 17.68 -18.35 -12.34
N ASN A 31 17.13 -18.19 -13.54
CA ASN A 31 17.93 -18.11 -14.76
C ASN A 31 18.81 -16.87 -14.75
N ILE A 32 18.27 -15.72 -14.36
CA ILE A 32 19.03 -14.48 -14.15
C ILE A 32 20.14 -14.69 -13.11
N GLN A 33 19.81 -15.30 -11.98
CA GLN A 33 20.77 -15.61 -10.92
C GLN A 33 21.89 -16.50 -11.44
N ASN A 34 21.56 -17.55 -12.18
CA ASN A 34 22.54 -18.47 -12.75
C ASN A 34 23.45 -17.77 -13.76
N SER A 35 22.91 -16.91 -14.64
CA SER A 35 23.68 -16.13 -15.61
C SER A 35 24.66 -15.16 -14.94
N ILE A 36 24.29 -14.61 -13.80
CA ILE A 36 25.18 -13.76 -12.99
C ILE A 36 26.28 -14.62 -12.33
N TYR A 37 25.92 -15.75 -11.74
CA TYR A 37 26.91 -16.64 -11.08
C TYR A 37 27.86 -17.31 -12.07
N SER A 38 27.41 -17.65 -13.28
CA SER A 38 28.28 -18.19 -14.33
C SER A 38 29.20 -17.14 -14.94
N GLY A 39 28.98 -15.86 -14.66
CA GLY A 39 29.74 -14.75 -15.22
C GLY A 39 29.40 -14.44 -16.68
N GLU A 40 28.35 -15.04 -17.23
CA GLU A 40 27.83 -14.76 -18.56
C GLU A 40 27.23 -13.34 -18.67
N THR A 41 26.71 -12.81 -17.56
CA THR A 41 26.15 -11.45 -17.50
C THR A 41 26.69 -10.72 -16.27
N LYS A 42 27.15 -9.49 -16.45
CA LYS A 42 27.56 -8.62 -15.35
C LYS A 42 26.48 -7.60 -15.05
N ILE A 43 26.21 -7.36 -13.77
CA ILE A 43 25.24 -6.32 -13.31
C ILE A 43 25.63 -4.93 -13.87
N SER A 44 26.92 -4.67 -14.11
CA SER A 44 27.42 -3.45 -14.77
C SER A 44 26.92 -3.25 -16.19
N ASP A 45 26.53 -4.32 -16.86
CA ASP A 45 26.13 -4.27 -18.28
C ASP A 45 24.65 -3.84 -18.42
N LEU A 46 23.89 -3.89 -17.33
CA LEU A 46 22.50 -3.39 -17.23
C LEU A 46 22.42 -1.85 -17.19
N ASN A 47 23.49 -1.16 -16.81
CA ASN A 47 23.52 0.30 -16.71
C ASN A 47 23.99 1.01 -17.99
N ASN A 48 24.37 0.28 -19.05
CA ASN A 48 24.84 0.84 -20.30
C ASN A 48 23.75 0.83 -21.39
N THR A 49 22.65 1.54 -21.16
CA THR A 49 21.70 1.90 -22.24
C THR A 49 22.18 3.15 -22.97
N ASP A 50 23.32 3.08 -23.65
CA ASP A 50 23.68 4.07 -24.64
C ASP A 50 23.09 3.67 -26.00
N SER A 51 21.99 4.34 -26.37
CA SER A 51 21.16 4.07 -27.54
C SER A 51 21.81 4.39 -28.90
N SER A 52 23.13 4.36 -29.00
CA SER A 52 23.81 4.75 -30.25
C SER A 52 25.05 3.95 -30.56
N LYS A 53 24.95 2.61 -30.69
CA LYS A 53 25.86 1.87 -31.56
C LYS A 53 25.34 0.45 -31.78
N ASN A 54 24.80 0.23 -32.98
CA ASN A 54 24.68 -1.12 -33.59
C ASN A 54 26.04 -1.80 -33.64
N THR A 55 26.30 -2.69 -32.69
CA THR A 55 27.25 -3.81 -32.92
C THR A 55 26.76 -4.99 -32.10
N VAL A 56 26.15 -5.92 -32.82
CA VAL A 56 25.78 -7.25 -32.39
C VAL A 56 26.97 -7.95 -31.76
N LYS A 57 26.89 -8.24 -30.45
CA LYS A 57 27.53 -9.42 -29.86
C LYS A 57 26.48 -10.06 -28.94
N ALA A 58 26.18 -11.32 -29.30
CA ALA A 58 25.32 -12.21 -28.54
C ALA A 58 25.78 -12.23 -27.09
N ASP A 59 24.83 -12.12 -26.18
CA ASP A 59 24.55 -12.73 -24.90
C ASP A 59 23.94 -11.80 -23.83
N GLY A 60 23.92 -10.47 -23.99
CA GLY A 60 23.20 -9.55 -23.07
C GLY A 60 21.69 -9.42 -23.36
N ASN A 61 21.22 -9.87 -24.51
CA ASN A 61 19.85 -9.70 -24.97
C ASN A 61 18.84 -10.62 -24.25
N GLY A 62 19.30 -11.73 -23.69
CA GLY A 62 18.43 -12.68 -22.99
C GLY A 62 17.83 -12.07 -21.70
N MET A 63 18.68 -11.47 -20.88
CA MET A 63 18.27 -10.95 -19.58
C MET A 63 17.36 -9.72 -19.67
N LEU A 64 17.63 -8.80 -20.61
CA LEU A 64 16.73 -7.66 -20.88
C LEU A 64 15.40 -8.14 -21.46
N SER A 65 15.42 -9.13 -22.38
CA SER A 65 14.18 -9.70 -22.91
C SER A 65 13.41 -10.50 -21.87
N ASP A 66 14.08 -11.14 -20.91
CA ASP A 66 13.45 -11.85 -19.80
C ASP A 66 12.81 -10.86 -18.80
N LEU A 67 13.48 -9.73 -18.53
CA LEU A 67 12.91 -8.65 -17.72
C LEU A 67 11.75 -7.95 -18.43
N GLU A 68 11.85 -7.65 -19.73
CA GLU A 68 10.76 -7.10 -20.54
C GLU A 68 9.57 -8.08 -20.65
N ASN A 69 9.84 -9.39 -20.71
CA ASN A 69 8.78 -10.39 -20.70
C ASN A 69 8.11 -10.52 -19.33
N ILE A 70 8.87 -10.37 -18.25
CA ILE A 70 8.34 -10.28 -16.88
C ILE A 70 7.46 -9.02 -16.78
N GLU A 71 7.93 -7.85 -17.21
CA GLU A 71 7.17 -6.59 -17.20
C GLU A 71 5.85 -6.72 -17.99
N LYS A 72 5.90 -7.23 -19.22
CA LYS A 72 4.71 -7.48 -20.04
C LYS A 72 3.74 -8.49 -19.42
N SER A 73 4.26 -9.49 -18.71
CA SER A 73 3.40 -10.47 -18.04
C SER A 73 2.65 -9.88 -16.85
N PHE A 74 3.15 -8.80 -16.22
CA PHE A 74 2.42 -8.08 -15.18
C PHE A 74 1.16 -7.36 -15.70
N ASP A 75 1.15 -6.89 -16.95
CA ASP A 75 0.00 -6.22 -17.56
C ASP A 75 -1.18 -7.18 -17.86
N GLU A 76 -0.94 -8.50 -17.89
CA GLU A 76 -1.94 -9.53 -18.18
C GLU A 76 -2.59 -10.12 -16.91
N TYR A 77 -2.10 -9.77 -15.70
CA TYR A 77 -2.60 -10.34 -14.46
C TYR A 77 -3.47 -9.35 -13.72
N PRO A 78 -4.55 -9.84 -13.08
CA PRO A 78 -5.34 -8.99 -12.19
C PRO A 78 -4.42 -8.50 -11.06
N SER A 79 -4.38 -7.19 -10.86
CA SER A 79 -3.67 -6.63 -9.73
C SER A 79 -4.24 -7.20 -8.44
N LEU A 80 -3.39 -7.86 -7.66
CA LEU A 80 -3.75 -8.27 -6.32
C LEU A 80 -3.70 -7.03 -5.43
N ILE A 81 -4.86 -6.61 -4.95
CA ILE A 81 -4.98 -5.43 -4.11
C ILE A 81 -4.57 -5.82 -2.69
N TYR A 82 -3.27 -5.73 -2.40
CA TYR A 82 -2.76 -5.89 -1.03
C TYR A 82 -3.00 -4.68 -0.14
N ASP A 83 -3.43 -3.56 -0.73
CA ASP A 83 -3.56 -2.26 -0.09
C ASP A 83 -4.96 -1.98 0.46
N GLY A 84 -5.81 -3.00 0.45
CA GLY A 84 -7.23 -2.83 0.68
C GLY A 84 -7.97 -2.48 -0.62
N PRO A 85 -9.28 -2.72 -0.69
CA PRO A 85 -10.07 -2.69 -1.92
C PRO A 85 -10.20 -1.31 -2.57
N PHE A 86 -9.63 -0.26 -1.99
CA PHE A 86 -9.80 1.13 -2.41
C PHE A 86 -8.53 1.78 -2.94
N SER A 87 -7.44 1.04 -3.13
CA SER A 87 -6.14 1.62 -3.51
C SER A 87 -5.91 1.80 -5.01
N GLU A 88 -6.69 1.16 -5.88
CA GLU A 88 -6.44 1.14 -7.33
C GLU A 88 -6.76 2.45 -8.08
N HIS A 89 -7.47 3.39 -7.46
CA HIS A 89 -8.02 4.56 -8.17
C HIS A 89 -7.08 5.78 -8.25
N ILE A 90 -5.81 5.62 -7.88
CA ILE A 90 -4.89 6.75 -7.64
C ILE A 90 -4.14 7.20 -8.92
N GLU A 91 -4.12 6.39 -9.99
CA GLU A 91 -3.15 6.56 -11.08
C GLU A 91 -3.32 7.81 -11.98
N ASN A 92 -4.51 8.41 -12.03
CA ASN A 92 -4.80 9.51 -12.96
C ASN A 92 -5.16 10.85 -12.29
N GLN A 93 -4.93 11.01 -10.98
CA GLN A 93 -5.27 12.21 -10.22
C GLN A 93 -4.05 13.09 -9.98
N LYS A 94 -4.28 14.40 -9.78
CA LYS A 94 -3.27 15.30 -9.19
C LYS A 94 -3.28 15.14 -7.68
N PRO A 95 -2.09 15.14 -7.04
CA PRO A 95 -2.01 14.99 -5.58
C PRO A 95 -2.61 16.22 -4.88
N LYS A 96 -3.72 16.00 -4.16
CA LYS A 96 -4.49 17.08 -3.51
C LYS A 96 -3.71 17.75 -2.39
N LEU A 97 -2.97 16.97 -1.58
CA LEU A 97 -2.24 17.51 -0.43
C LEU A 97 -1.12 18.46 -0.86
N THR A 98 -0.50 18.22 -2.02
CA THR A 98 0.58 19.06 -2.54
C THR A 98 0.06 20.21 -3.42
N GLU A 99 -1.22 20.22 -3.78
CA GLU A 99 -1.80 21.25 -4.62
C GLU A 99 -1.64 22.64 -3.96
N ASN A 100 -1.12 23.60 -4.73
CA ASN A 100 -0.84 24.95 -4.25
C ASN A 100 0.22 25.08 -3.13
N GLN A 101 0.94 24.01 -2.79
CA GLN A 101 2.05 24.09 -1.86
C GLN A 101 3.30 24.66 -2.54
N PRO A 102 4.15 25.38 -1.81
CA PRO A 102 5.42 25.90 -2.35
C PRO A 102 6.36 24.73 -2.68
N GLU A 103 7.17 24.91 -3.71
CA GLU A 103 8.28 24.00 -3.99
C GLU A 103 9.40 24.22 -2.99
N ILE A 104 9.95 23.14 -2.44
CA ILE A 104 11.07 23.16 -1.50
C ILE A 104 12.37 22.83 -2.22
N SER A 105 13.48 23.29 -1.64
CA SER A 105 14.82 22.95 -2.11
C SER A 105 15.24 21.55 -1.64
N GLN A 106 16.25 20.98 -2.32
CA GLN A 106 16.88 19.72 -1.89
C GLN A 106 17.42 19.79 -0.45
N GLY A 107 17.91 20.96 -0.02
CA GLY A 107 18.43 21.16 1.33
C GLY A 107 17.33 21.10 2.39
N GLU A 108 16.18 21.72 2.13
CA GLU A 108 14.99 21.65 3.00
C GLU A 108 14.44 20.23 3.04
N ALA A 109 14.38 19.55 1.89
CA ALA A 109 13.96 18.15 1.84
C ALA A 109 14.88 17.22 2.65
N MET A 110 16.21 17.47 2.63
CA MET A 110 17.17 16.74 3.45
C MET A 110 16.91 16.96 4.94
N GLN A 111 16.63 18.19 5.35
CA GLN A 111 16.33 18.52 6.75
C GLN A 111 15.05 17.80 7.19
N ILE A 112 13.98 17.84 6.40
CA ILE A 112 12.71 17.13 6.66
C ILE A 112 12.97 15.62 6.81
N ALA A 113 13.77 15.03 5.91
CA ALA A 113 14.10 13.61 5.96
C ALA A 113 14.86 13.24 7.25
N GLN A 114 15.80 14.09 7.67
CA GLN A 114 16.56 13.90 8.92
C GLN A 114 15.68 14.04 10.16
N GLU A 115 14.80 15.02 10.20
CA GLU A 115 13.86 15.23 11.30
C GLU A 115 12.86 14.05 11.41
N PHE A 116 12.37 13.57 10.27
CA PHE A 116 11.43 12.45 10.23
C PHE A 116 12.06 11.15 10.74
N LEU A 117 13.28 10.84 10.35
CA LEU A 117 13.99 9.62 10.76
C LEU A 117 14.69 9.75 12.12
N GLY A 118 14.89 10.98 12.64
CA GLY A 118 15.61 11.22 13.88
C GLY A 118 17.07 10.75 13.81
N ASP A 119 17.51 9.99 14.79
CA ASP A 119 18.91 9.50 14.84
C ASP A 119 19.29 8.63 13.63
N ARG A 120 18.35 7.92 13.04
CA ARG A 120 18.57 7.12 11.83
C ARG A 120 18.77 7.98 10.57
N GLY A 121 18.34 9.22 10.58
CA GLY A 121 18.60 10.18 9.51
C GLY A 121 20.05 10.67 9.43
N ARG A 122 20.90 10.30 10.39
CA ARG A 122 22.32 10.65 10.36
C ARG A 122 23.02 9.89 9.24
N GLY A 123 23.70 10.63 8.37
CA GLY A 123 24.40 10.05 7.24
C GLY A 123 23.60 9.88 5.96
N LEU A 124 22.36 10.41 5.93
CA LEU A 124 21.61 10.53 4.69
C LEU A 124 22.41 11.29 3.63
N LYS A 125 22.34 10.81 2.40
CA LYS A 125 22.93 11.42 1.21
C LYS A 125 21.86 11.54 0.15
N PHE A 126 21.92 12.62 -0.63
CA PHE A 126 21.08 12.74 -1.81
C PHE A 126 21.42 11.63 -2.79
N ALA A 127 20.38 10.94 -3.28
CA ALA A 127 20.51 9.88 -4.26
C ALA A 127 20.08 10.36 -5.66
N TYR A 128 18.85 10.81 -5.81
CA TYR A 128 18.31 11.32 -7.07
C TYR A 128 17.02 12.13 -6.82
N ALA A 129 16.59 12.86 -7.85
CA ALA A 129 15.29 13.52 -7.88
C ALA A 129 14.45 12.99 -9.05
N THR A 130 13.12 12.95 -8.86
CA THR A 130 12.17 12.66 -9.92
C THR A 130 11.46 13.94 -10.36
N GLU A 131 11.23 14.11 -11.67
CA GLU A 131 10.58 15.31 -12.22
C GLU A 131 9.27 14.97 -12.91
N ASN A 132 9.25 13.88 -13.67
CA ASN A 132 8.13 13.54 -14.56
C ASN A 132 7.15 12.54 -13.93
N ASN A 133 7.28 12.27 -12.64
CA ASN A 133 6.36 11.40 -11.93
C ASN A 133 5.12 12.20 -11.50
N GLN A 134 4.04 11.47 -11.23
CA GLN A 134 2.80 12.04 -10.69
C GLN A 134 3.04 12.87 -9.42
N ILE A 135 3.97 12.43 -8.57
CA ILE A 135 4.46 13.14 -7.40
C ILE A 135 5.97 13.31 -7.56
N PRO A 136 6.49 14.48 -7.96
CA PRO A 136 7.92 14.75 -8.02
C PRO A 136 8.56 14.73 -6.63
N THR A 137 9.74 14.11 -6.50
CA THR A 137 10.39 13.88 -5.21
C THR A 137 11.89 14.15 -5.21
N PHE A 138 12.44 14.42 -4.02
CA PHE A 138 13.84 14.24 -3.69
C PHE A 138 14.01 12.94 -2.92
N ASN A 139 14.99 12.12 -3.31
CA ASN A 139 15.24 10.82 -2.70
C ASN A 139 16.62 10.80 -2.04
N PHE A 140 16.65 10.28 -0.81
CA PHE A 140 17.86 10.20 0.00
C PHE A 140 18.07 8.78 0.48
N THR A 141 19.34 8.41 0.66
CA THR A 141 19.72 7.09 1.17
C THR A 141 20.78 7.21 2.25
N ALA A 142 20.71 6.33 3.23
CA ALA A 142 21.79 6.07 4.16
C ALA A 142 22.08 4.58 4.15
N SER A 143 23.36 4.21 4.17
CA SER A 143 23.76 2.80 4.22
C SER A 143 24.84 2.62 5.26
N ASN A 144 24.71 1.59 6.06
CA ASN A 144 25.79 1.04 6.85
C ASN A 144 26.03 -0.42 6.41
N LYS A 145 26.81 -1.20 7.16
CA LYS A 145 27.13 -2.59 6.77
C LYS A 145 25.93 -3.55 6.83
N GLN A 146 24.86 -3.20 7.50
CA GLN A 146 23.74 -4.10 7.81
C GLN A 146 22.38 -3.51 7.45
N GLU A 147 22.29 -2.19 7.28
CA GLU A 147 21.03 -1.47 7.06
C GLU A 147 21.17 -0.54 5.86
N GLN A 148 20.10 -0.43 5.11
CA GLN A 148 19.96 0.57 4.06
C GLN A 148 18.61 1.25 4.22
N ILE A 149 18.64 2.54 4.50
CA ILE A 149 17.45 3.38 4.60
C ILE A 149 17.29 4.16 3.29
N THR A 150 16.09 4.19 2.77
CA THR A 150 15.72 5.06 1.66
C THR A 150 14.51 5.88 2.09
N ILE A 151 14.53 7.19 1.84
CA ILE A 151 13.41 8.10 2.12
C ILE A 151 13.16 9.03 0.95
N SER A 152 11.89 9.29 0.66
CA SER A 152 11.41 10.11 -0.44
C SER A 152 10.57 11.27 0.10
N ILE A 153 10.91 12.50 -0.30
CA ILE A 153 10.23 13.73 0.10
C ILE A 153 9.64 14.38 -1.14
N THR A 154 8.36 14.78 -1.09
CA THR A 154 7.71 15.48 -2.20
C THR A 154 8.38 16.85 -2.43
N LYS A 155 8.56 17.24 -3.70
CA LYS A 155 9.11 18.56 -4.03
C LYS A 155 8.17 19.69 -3.65
N GLN A 156 6.87 19.48 -3.80
CA GLN A 156 5.85 20.43 -3.36
C GLN A 156 5.39 20.08 -1.95
N GLY A 157 5.49 21.04 -1.05
CA GLY A 157 5.05 20.94 0.33
C GLY A 157 5.96 20.16 1.28
N GLY A 158 6.95 19.39 0.77
CA GLY A 158 7.91 18.70 1.63
C GLY A 158 7.33 17.53 2.44
N PHE A 159 6.34 16.82 1.91
CA PHE A 159 5.77 15.67 2.60
C PHE A 159 6.63 14.42 2.44
N VAL A 160 6.75 13.62 3.49
CA VAL A 160 7.39 12.31 3.40
C VAL A 160 6.47 11.38 2.64
N LEU A 161 6.87 10.94 1.44
CA LEU A 161 6.06 10.06 0.60
C LEU A 161 6.22 8.59 1.01
N TYR A 162 7.45 8.18 1.25
CA TYR A 162 7.75 6.88 1.83
C TYR A 162 9.12 6.89 2.51
N PHE A 163 9.31 5.98 3.45
CA PHE A 163 10.63 5.49 3.81
C PHE A 163 10.63 3.98 3.96
N LEU A 164 11.76 3.37 3.74
CA LEU A 164 11.99 1.95 3.93
C LEU A 164 13.37 1.73 4.52
N ASP A 165 13.40 0.91 5.57
CA ASP A 165 14.62 0.32 6.13
C ASP A 165 14.61 -1.19 5.82
N ASN A 166 15.69 -1.71 5.27
CA ASN A 166 15.82 -3.12 4.92
C ASN A 166 16.29 -3.99 6.10
N LEU A 167 15.97 -3.58 7.33
CA LEU A 167 16.28 -4.32 8.54
C LEU A 167 15.71 -5.74 8.48
N SER A 168 16.55 -6.74 8.82
CA SER A 168 16.10 -8.13 8.96
C SER A 168 15.61 -8.37 10.38
N VAL A 169 14.37 -8.83 10.52
CA VAL A 169 13.73 -9.11 11.80
C VAL A 169 13.68 -10.62 12.03
N GLU A 170 14.41 -11.11 13.04
CA GLU A 170 14.57 -12.56 13.25
C GLU A 170 13.41 -13.21 13.99
N LYS A 171 12.66 -12.44 14.80
CA LYS A 171 11.62 -12.98 15.70
C LYS A 171 10.41 -12.05 15.75
N ALA A 172 9.24 -12.63 15.97
CA ALA A 172 8.03 -11.90 16.33
C ALA A 172 7.79 -12.07 17.85
N ASN A 173 7.96 -10.98 18.61
CA ASN A 173 7.71 -10.92 20.05
C ASN A 173 6.45 -10.09 20.38
N LEU A 174 6.07 -9.17 19.49
CA LEU A 174 4.93 -8.28 19.66
C LEU A 174 3.69 -8.89 19.00
N ASP A 175 2.56 -8.69 19.63
CA ASP A 175 1.25 -8.96 19.04
C ASP A 175 0.74 -7.78 18.20
N ASP A 176 -0.41 -7.95 17.57
CA ASP A 176 -0.99 -6.97 16.64
C ASP A 176 -1.41 -5.68 17.33
N ALA A 177 -1.89 -5.78 18.56
CA ALA A 177 -2.31 -4.61 19.34
C ALA A 177 -1.09 -3.76 19.71
N GLN A 178 -0.02 -4.41 20.17
CA GLN A 178 1.24 -3.76 20.50
C GLN A 178 1.88 -3.11 19.24
N ALA A 179 1.92 -3.83 18.12
CA ALA A 179 2.45 -3.28 16.88
C ALA A 179 1.63 -2.06 16.40
N THR A 180 0.29 -2.11 16.56
CA THR A 180 -0.58 -1.00 16.23
C THR A 180 -0.33 0.22 17.12
N GLU A 181 -0.11 0.01 18.43
CA GLU A 181 0.24 1.07 19.37
C GLU A 181 1.55 1.79 18.96
N TYR A 182 2.62 1.03 18.65
CA TYR A 182 3.87 1.61 18.15
C TYR A 182 3.67 2.43 16.87
N ALA A 183 2.83 1.95 15.95
CA ALA A 183 2.54 2.66 14.71
C ALA A 183 1.75 3.95 14.94
N VAL A 184 0.77 3.95 15.86
CA VAL A 184 0.00 5.15 16.25
C VAL A 184 0.91 6.18 16.90
N ASP A 185 1.70 5.78 17.89
CA ASP A 185 2.67 6.66 18.57
C ASP A 185 3.66 7.29 17.57
N PHE A 186 4.11 6.51 16.60
CA PHE A 186 4.96 7.00 15.53
C PHE A 186 4.25 8.08 14.71
N LEU A 187 3.03 7.83 14.22
CA LEU A 187 2.27 8.79 13.41
C LEU A 187 2.04 10.10 14.20
N GLU A 188 1.59 10.00 15.43
CA GLU A 188 1.36 11.16 16.30
C GLU A 188 2.65 11.94 16.57
N SER A 189 3.78 11.25 16.79
CA SER A 189 5.09 11.89 16.97
C SER A 189 5.58 12.63 15.72
N ARG A 190 5.01 12.36 14.57
CA ARG A 190 5.27 13.04 13.29
C ARG A 190 4.21 14.07 12.93
N GLY A 191 3.30 14.36 13.86
CA GLY A 191 2.21 15.33 13.65
C GLY A 191 1.10 14.83 12.72
N ILE A 192 1.00 13.51 12.53
CA ILE A 192 -0.05 12.86 11.73
C ILE A 192 -1.08 12.32 12.72
N TYR A 193 -2.20 13.02 12.84
CA TYR A 193 -3.25 12.72 13.79
C TYR A 193 -4.50 12.17 13.10
N ASP A 194 -5.46 11.72 13.90
CA ASP A 194 -6.77 11.26 13.46
C ASP A 194 -6.68 10.08 12.45
N MET A 195 -5.73 9.18 12.69
CA MET A 195 -5.55 7.97 11.90
C MET A 195 -6.07 6.76 12.65
N VAL A 196 -6.92 5.95 12.00
CA VAL A 196 -7.46 4.71 12.57
C VAL A 196 -6.98 3.50 11.77
N SER A 197 -6.55 2.45 12.46
CA SER A 197 -6.12 1.21 11.82
C SER A 197 -7.30 0.55 11.08
N SER A 198 -7.05 0.07 9.88
CA SER A 198 -8.05 -0.61 9.03
C SER A 198 -7.70 -2.06 8.76
N TYR A 199 -6.55 -2.32 8.17
CA TYR A 199 -6.05 -3.66 7.83
C TYR A 199 -4.63 -3.83 8.33
N TYR A 200 -4.23 -5.09 8.55
CA TYR A 200 -2.83 -5.43 8.81
C TYR A 200 -2.42 -6.71 8.08
N GLU A 201 -1.17 -6.81 7.78
CA GLU A 201 -0.51 -7.97 7.18
C GLU A 201 0.81 -8.22 7.91
N LYS A 202 1.18 -9.49 8.07
CA LYS A 202 2.48 -9.90 8.64
C LYS A 202 3.27 -10.67 7.60
N SER A 203 4.51 -10.28 7.40
CA SER A 203 5.47 -11.01 6.58
C SER A 203 6.87 -10.78 7.15
N ASP A 204 7.67 -11.84 7.21
CA ASP A 204 9.07 -11.78 7.67
C ASP A 204 9.26 -11.13 9.06
N ASN A 205 8.34 -11.40 9.98
CA ASN A 205 8.26 -10.80 11.33
C ASN A 205 8.10 -9.27 11.33
N ILE A 206 7.54 -8.71 10.27
CA ILE A 206 7.18 -7.30 10.14
C ILE A 206 5.65 -7.22 10.00
N ALA A 207 5.01 -6.36 10.80
CA ALA A 207 3.60 -6.02 10.63
C ALA A 207 3.48 -4.78 9.75
N THR A 208 2.73 -4.87 8.66
CA THR A 208 2.31 -3.72 7.85
C THR A 208 0.89 -3.36 8.24
N ILE A 209 0.71 -2.18 8.83
CA ILE A 209 -0.59 -1.71 9.32
C ILE A 209 -1.04 -0.57 8.44
N ASN A 210 -2.25 -0.71 7.89
CA ASN A 210 -2.91 0.34 7.12
C ASN A 210 -3.76 1.21 8.04
N PHE A 211 -3.63 2.52 7.88
CA PHE A 211 -4.39 3.53 8.59
C PHE A 211 -5.23 4.34 7.62
N ALA A 212 -6.50 4.57 7.96
CA ALA A 212 -7.37 5.50 7.25
C ALA A 212 -7.55 6.77 8.08
N TYR A 213 -7.63 7.92 7.40
CA TYR A 213 -7.90 9.19 8.07
C TYR A 213 -9.34 9.23 8.59
N LEU A 214 -9.52 9.77 9.79
CA LEU A 214 -10.82 9.90 10.45
C LEU A 214 -11.22 11.37 10.50
N GLN A 215 -12.16 11.79 9.67
CA GLN A 215 -12.72 13.14 9.71
C GLN A 215 -14.11 13.12 10.34
N ASP A 216 -14.31 13.83 11.47
CA ASP A 216 -15.60 13.93 12.17
C ASP A 216 -16.27 12.56 12.45
N GLY A 217 -15.47 11.54 12.76
CA GLY A 217 -15.93 10.18 12.99
C GLY A 217 -16.19 9.33 11.74
N VAL A 218 -15.91 9.86 10.55
CA VAL A 218 -16.04 9.17 9.26
C VAL A 218 -14.67 8.72 8.77
N LYS A 219 -14.49 7.42 8.51
CA LYS A 219 -13.25 6.88 7.94
C LYS A 219 -13.12 7.23 6.46
N CYS A 220 -12.05 7.88 6.08
CA CYS A 220 -11.77 8.27 4.70
C CYS A 220 -10.82 7.25 4.05
N TYR A 221 -11.36 6.25 3.37
CA TYR A 221 -10.57 5.16 2.78
C TYR A 221 -9.72 5.55 1.57
N SER A 222 -9.88 6.76 1.05
CA SER A 222 -8.96 7.33 0.05
C SER A 222 -7.65 7.81 0.67
N ASP A 223 -7.66 8.17 1.96
CA ASP A 223 -6.53 8.81 2.67
C ASP A 223 -5.77 7.78 3.50
N LEU A 224 -5.07 6.87 2.81
CA LEU A 224 -4.38 5.76 3.45
C LEU A 224 -2.91 6.06 3.73
N ILE A 225 -2.46 5.63 4.91
CA ILE A 225 -1.06 5.57 5.30
C ILE A 225 -0.75 4.14 5.75
N LYS A 226 0.43 3.62 5.35
CA LYS A 226 0.94 2.34 5.81
C LYS A 226 2.15 2.55 6.70
N VAL A 227 2.20 1.81 7.79
CA VAL A 227 3.34 1.78 8.71
C VAL A 227 3.81 0.35 8.87
N LYS A 228 5.12 0.12 8.72
CA LYS A 228 5.75 -1.18 8.93
C LYS A 228 6.47 -1.20 10.27
N VAL A 229 6.12 -2.16 11.10
CA VAL A 229 6.63 -2.32 12.47
C VAL A 229 7.39 -3.63 12.57
N ALA A 230 8.64 -3.58 13.00
CA ALA A 230 9.43 -4.76 13.32
C ALA A 230 8.87 -5.42 14.59
N LEU A 231 8.45 -6.69 14.51
CA LEU A 231 7.76 -7.38 15.60
C LEU A 231 8.69 -7.87 16.73
N ASP A 232 9.99 -7.72 16.60
CA ASP A 232 10.95 -8.02 17.69
C ASP A 232 11.12 -6.85 18.66
N SER A 233 11.02 -5.61 18.17
CA SER A 233 11.44 -4.39 18.87
C SER A 233 10.38 -3.27 18.90
N GLY A 234 9.39 -3.29 17.99
CA GLY A 234 8.49 -2.17 17.75
C GLY A 234 9.11 -1.04 16.90
N GLU A 235 10.31 -1.26 16.37
CA GLU A 235 10.94 -0.27 15.49
C GLU A 235 10.15 -0.10 14.20
N ILE A 236 9.97 1.16 13.77
CA ILE A 236 9.28 1.45 12.51
C ILE A 236 10.28 1.31 11.36
N VAL A 237 10.09 0.30 10.53
CA VAL A 237 10.99 -0.03 9.41
C VAL A 237 10.45 0.39 8.05
N GLY A 238 9.24 0.95 8.02
CA GLY A 238 8.67 1.49 6.79
C GLY A 238 7.48 2.42 7.03
N PHE A 239 7.28 3.31 6.07
CA PHE A 239 6.18 4.26 6.04
C PHE A 239 5.83 4.55 4.59
N GLU A 240 4.56 4.60 4.25
CA GLU A 240 4.06 4.99 2.94
C GLU A 240 2.81 5.84 3.09
N SER A 241 2.80 7.02 2.48
CA SER A 241 1.69 7.96 2.52
C SER A 241 1.15 8.33 1.14
N LYS A 242 1.41 7.54 0.10
CA LYS A 242 0.99 7.87 -1.27
C LYS A 242 -0.52 8.13 -1.34
N GLY A 243 -1.34 7.27 -0.74
CA GLY A 243 -2.80 7.44 -0.70
C GLY A 243 -3.19 8.75 -0.03
N TYR A 244 -2.59 9.05 1.11
CA TYR A 244 -2.81 10.30 1.86
C TYR A 244 -2.38 11.52 1.05
N VAL A 245 -1.19 11.55 0.47
CA VAL A 245 -0.69 12.66 -0.35
C VAL A 245 -1.58 12.91 -1.56
N MET A 246 -2.08 11.85 -2.18
CA MET A 246 -2.94 11.94 -3.36
C MET A 246 -4.33 12.49 -3.06
N ASN A 247 -4.92 12.11 -1.91
CA ASN A 247 -6.34 12.29 -1.69
C ASN A 247 -6.70 13.22 -0.54
N HIS A 248 -5.79 13.42 0.42
CA HIS A 248 -6.11 14.12 1.66
C HIS A 248 -6.48 15.58 1.42
N HIS A 249 -7.64 15.94 1.90
CA HIS A 249 -8.19 17.29 1.96
C HIS A 249 -9.34 17.31 2.98
N GLU A 250 -9.67 18.48 3.46
CA GLU A 250 -10.86 18.67 4.27
C GLU A 250 -12.13 18.53 3.39
N ARG A 251 -13.04 17.64 3.80
CA ARG A 251 -14.28 17.33 3.07
C ARG A 251 -15.48 17.99 3.71
N ALA A 252 -16.37 18.54 2.89
CA ALA A 252 -17.70 18.91 3.35
C ALA A 252 -18.57 17.65 3.43
N LEU A 253 -18.57 16.98 4.60
CA LEU A 253 -19.32 15.75 4.81
C LEU A 253 -20.82 16.02 4.77
N SER A 254 -21.56 15.32 3.91
CA SER A 254 -23.02 15.36 3.87
C SER A 254 -23.59 14.61 5.07
N GLN A 255 -24.80 15.01 5.51
CA GLN A 255 -25.53 14.23 6.51
C GLN A 255 -26.18 13.03 5.86
N PRO A 256 -26.20 11.85 6.54
CA PRO A 256 -26.95 10.70 6.07
C PRO A 256 -28.41 11.06 5.80
N GLN A 257 -28.99 10.54 4.71
CA GLN A 257 -30.40 10.73 4.36
C GLN A 257 -31.28 9.60 4.89
N ILE A 258 -30.68 8.45 5.22
CA ILE A 258 -31.33 7.32 5.88
C ILE A 258 -30.67 7.07 7.23
N SER A 259 -31.41 6.49 8.16
CA SER A 259 -30.87 6.09 9.46
C SER A 259 -30.04 4.81 9.37
N GLU A 260 -29.19 4.57 10.38
CA GLU A 260 -28.44 3.31 10.51
C GLU A 260 -29.37 2.09 10.50
N GLU A 261 -30.52 2.20 11.18
CA GLU A 261 -31.50 1.10 11.22
C GLU A 261 -32.12 0.82 9.85
N GLU A 262 -32.45 1.85 9.06
CA GLU A 262 -32.90 1.70 7.68
C GLU A 262 -31.81 1.09 6.80
N ALA A 263 -30.58 1.53 6.93
CA ALA A 263 -29.44 0.94 6.19
C ALA A 263 -29.23 -0.52 6.57
N LYS A 264 -29.31 -0.87 7.85
CA LYS A 264 -29.19 -2.24 8.36
C LYS A 264 -30.28 -3.17 7.84
N ASN A 265 -31.51 -2.65 7.61
CA ASN A 265 -32.59 -3.45 7.04
C ASN A 265 -32.36 -3.82 5.56
N ASN A 266 -31.44 -3.18 4.88
CA ASN A 266 -31.08 -3.46 3.48
C ASN A 266 -30.00 -4.54 3.32
N ILE A 267 -29.32 -4.92 4.41
CA ILE A 267 -28.36 -6.03 4.39
C ILE A 267 -29.03 -7.34 4.80
N SER A 268 -28.37 -8.46 4.51
CA SER A 268 -28.89 -9.78 4.84
C SER A 268 -29.16 -9.92 6.34
N THR A 269 -30.38 -10.35 6.71
CA THR A 269 -30.76 -10.64 8.10
C THR A 269 -29.99 -11.83 8.70
N SER A 270 -29.26 -12.57 7.88
CA SER A 270 -28.40 -13.67 8.33
C SER A 270 -27.04 -13.21 8.85
N LEU A 271 -26.66 -11.97 8.57
CA LEU A 271 -25.40 -11.40 9.07
C LEU A 271 -25.56 -10.98 10.55
N ASP A 272 -24.70 -11.52 11.41
CA ASP A 272 -24.59 -11.07 12.80
C ASP A 272 -23.69 -9.84 12.83
N VAL A 273 -24.29 -8.64 12.85
CA VAL A 273 -23.58 -7.36 12.83
C VAL A 273 -22.95 -7.10 14.19
N THR A 274 -21.63 -7.00 14.23
CA THR A 274 -20.84 -6.78 15.45
C THR A 274 -20.43 -5.33 15.67
N ALA A 275 -20.30 -4.54 14.59
CA ALA A 275 -19.97 -3.13 14.66
C ALA A 275 -20.54 -2.36 13.46
N THR A 276 -20.85 -1.07 13.72
CA THR A 276 -21.26 -0.12 12.68
C THR A 276 -20.43 1.15 12.81
N THR A 277 -19.92 1.66 11.70
CA THR A 277 -19.21 2.95 11.64
C THR A 277 -19.58 3.67 10.35
N MET A 278 -19.21 4.95 10.24
CA MET A 278 -19.35 5.71 8.99
C MET A 278 -18.05 5.67 8.20
N ALA A 279 -18.15 5.58 6.88
CA ALA A 279 -17.00 5.58 5.99
C ALA A 279 -17.28 6.35 4.68
N LEU A 280 -16.25 6.99 4.14
CA LEU A 280 -16.21 7.46 2.76
C LEU A 280 -15.49 6.42 1.92
N VAL A 281 -16.21 5.86 0.97
CA VAL A 281 -15.75 4.79 0.09
C VAL A 281 -15.51 5.35 -1.30
N PRO A 282 -14.29 5.30 -1.84
CA PRO A 282 -14.02 5.73 -3.21
C PRO A 282 -14.62 4.74 -4.21
N LYS A 283 -15.13 5.28 -5.32
CA LYS A 283 -15.59 4.52 -6.49
C LYS A 283 -14.60 4.63 -7.64
N ASP A 284 -14.77 3.77 -8.64
CA ASP A 284 -13.99 3.81 -9.90
C ASP A 284 -14.07 5.18 -10.60
N SER A 285 -15.16 5.90 -10.39
CA SER A 285 -15.36 7.27 -10.89
C SER A 285 -14.57 8.33 -10.12
N LEU A 286 -13.79 7.97 -9.11
CA LEU A 286 -13.09 8.86 -8.18
C LEU A 286 -14.00 9.68 -7.25
N GLN A 287 -15.30 9.41 -7.27
CA GLN A 287 -16.25 9.99 -6.32
C GLN A 287 -16.22 9.20 -5.02
N GLU A 288 -16.26 9.92 -3.92
CA GLU A 288 -16.40 9.32 -2.59
C GLU A 288 -17.87 9.25 -2.21
N VAL A 289 -18.30 8.12 -1.68
CA VAL A 289 -19.68 7.87 -1.25
C VAL A 289 -19.69 7.68 0.25
N LEU A 290 -20.54 8.43 0.94
CA LEU A 290 -20.77 8.25 2.37
C LEU A 290 -21.59 6.98 2.59
N CYS A 291 -21.04 6.08 3.39
CA CYS A 291 -21.63 4.77 3.67
C CYS A 291 -21.69 4.49 5.16
N TYR A 292 -22.67 3.69 5.56
CA TYR A 292 -22.59 2.89 6.76
C TYR A 292 -21.71 1.68 6.48
N GLU A 293 -20.68 1.47 7.29
CA GLU A 293 -19.80 0.30 7.28
C GLU A 293 -20.29 -0.67 8.34
N PHE A 294 -20.84 -1.79 7.94
CA PHE A 294 -21.27 -2.87 8.83
C PHE A 294 -20.23 -3.97 8.85
N LYS A 295 -19.66 -4.25 10.02
CA LYS A 295 -18.82 -5.44 10.24
C LYS A 295 -19.67 -6.51 10.88
N GLY A 296 -19.55 -7.74 10.42
CA GLY A 296 -20.31 -8.84 10.97
C GLY A 296 -19.84 -10.18 10.48
N SER A 297 -20.46 -11.25 11.02
CA SER A 297 -20.14 -12.62 10.67
C SER A 297 -21.34 -13.39 10.15
N PHE A 298 -21.06 -14.33 9.26
CA PHE A 298 -22.03 -15.31 8.76
C PHE A 298 -21.32 -16.64 8.49
N LYS A 299 -21.76 -17.73 9.12
CA LYS A 299 -21.19 -19.08 8.97
C LYS A 299 -19.65 -19.09 9.13
N ASP A 300 -19.16 -18.58 10.25
CA ASP A 300 -17.74 -18.52 10.60
C ASP A 300 -16.85 -17.70 9.63
N LYS A 301 -17.46 -16.86 8.79
CA LYS A 301 -16.78 -15.92 7.91
C LYS A 301 -17.12 -14.49 8.31
N ASN A 302 -16.12 -13.62 8.29
CA ASN A 302 -16.26 -12.22 8.61
C ASN A 302 -16.43 -11.37 7.35
N PHE A 303 -17.33 -10.39 7.40
CA PHE A 303 -17.66 -9.52 6.29
C PHE A 303 -17.64 -8.05 6.70
N ILE A 304 -17.33 -7.20 5.72
CA ILE A 304 -17.62 -5.77 5.78
C ILE A 304 -18.60 -5.46 4.65
N ILE A 305 -19.70 -4.79 4.98
CA ILE A 305 -20.70 -4.35 4.01
C ILE A 305 -20.81 -2.83 4.08
N TYR A 306 -20.68 -2.19 2.94
CA TYR A 306 -20.84 -0.75 2.79
C TYR A 306 -22.23 -0.48 2.20
N VAL A 307 -23.05 0.27 2.95
CA VAL A 307 -24.39 0.69 2.53
C VAL A 307 -24.42 2.20 2.37
N ASN A 308 -24.76 2.69 1.21
CA ASN A 308 -24.86 4.10 0.88
C ASN A 308 -25.81 4.83 1.83
N ALA A 309 -25.32 5.83 2.52
CA ALA A 309 -26.05 6.58 3.53
C ALA A 309 -27.10 7.57 2.96
N GLU A 310 -27.12 7.76 1.64
CA GLU A 310 -28.12 8.59 0.95
C GLU A 310 -29.32 7.77 0.51
N ASN A 311 -29.12 6.56 -0.04
CA ASN A 311 -30.15 5.82 -0.74
C ASN A 311 -30.33 4.37 -0.28
N GLY A 312 -29.51 3.88 0.65
CA GLY A 312 -29.60 2.54 1.23
C GLY A 312 -29.12 1.39 0.32
N ARG A 313 -28.46 1.67 -0.80
CA ARG A 313 -27.93 0.62 -1.68
C ARG A 313 -26.65 0.03 -1.10
N GLU A 314 -26.49 -1.26 -1.23
CA GLU A 314 -25.20 -1.92 -1.01
C GLU A 314 -24.22 -1.43 -2.08
N GLU A 315 -23.12 -0.80 -1.66
CA GLU A 315 -22.06 -0.32 -2.55
C GLU A 315 -20.98 -1.35 -2.74
N GLN A 316 -20.61 -2.07 -1.66
CA GLN A 316 -19.59 -3.10 -1.69
C GLN A 316 -19.77 -4.10 -0.55
N ILE A 317 -19.41 -5.35 -0.79
CA ILE A 317 -19.32 -6.41 0.20
C ILE A 317 -17.92 -6.99 0.12
N LEU A 318 -17.22 -7.02 1.25
CA LEU A 318 -15.89 -7.59 1.37
C LEU A 318 -15.94 -8.80 2.31
N LEU A 319 -15.37 -9.90 1.87
CA LEU A 319 -15.08 -11.04 2.72
C LEU A 319 -13.71 -10.81 3.40
N LEU A 320 -13.67 -10.90 4.73
CA LEU A 320 -12.42 -10.87 5.49
C LEU A 320 -11.89 -12.29 5.62
N LEU A 321 -10.73 -12.53 5.05
CA LEU A 321 -9.97 -13.77 5.22
C LEU A 321 -8.91 -13.50 6.29
N GLU A 322 -9.18 -14.01 7.50
CA GLU A 322 -8.23 -13.90 8.61
C GLU A 322 -7.30 -15.10 8.62
N SER A 323 -6.01 -14.86 8.73
CA SER A 323 -4.96 -15.87 8.86
C SER A 323 -3.96 -15.43 9.93
N GLU A 324 -3.02 -16.31 10.29
CA GLU A 324 -1.91 -15.95 11.18
C GLU A 324 -1.01 -14.87 10.57
N GLU A 325 -1.05 -14.70 9.24
CA GLU A 325 -0.25 -13.73 8.48
C GLU A 325 -0.98 -12.39 8.26
N GLY A 326 -2.25 -12.26 8.64
CA GLY A 326 -2.99 -11.00 8.54
C GLY A 326 -4.42 -11.14 8.05
N ILE A 327 -5.02 -10.01 7.71
CA ILE A 327 -6.38 -9.90 7.18
C ILE A 327 -6.31 -9.51 5.70
N LEU A 328 -6.81 -10.39 4.85
CA LEU A 328 -7.02 -10.13 3.42
C LEU A 328 -8.50 -9.85 3.16
N THR A 329 -8.79 -8.85 2.34
CA THR A 329 -10.15 -8.57 1.85
C THR A 329 -10.30 -9.04 0.40
N VAL A 330 -11.40 -9.71 0.10
CA VAL A 330 -11.74 -10.21 -1.25
C VAL A 330 -13.15 -9.80 -1.61
#